data_3fb08a92cc382df0dd57a1349f60f5c0
#
_entry.id   3fb08a92cc382df0dd57a1349f60f5c0
#
_cell.length_a   1.000
_cell.length_b   1.000
_cell.length_c   1.000
_cell.angle_alpha   90.00
_cell.angle_beta   90.00
_cell.angle_gamma   90.00
#
_symmetry.space_group_name_H-M   'P 1'
#
loop_
_entity.id
_entity.type
_entity.pdbx_description
1 polymer ?
#
loop_
_entity_poly.entity_id
_entity_poly.type
_entity_poly.pdbx_seq_one_letter_code
_entity_poly.pdbx_strand_id
1 'polypeptide(L)'
;MGIHKIVRNNAMKIALRVDGGSVMGMGHIMRTLVLAKELAKTNVLFYVCKQDEPLTQKYINGINKVKQEGFEVILIDEDDVIGGLSLVEADCLITDSYEVSEEYFNKTKDMFSKTGYIDDLQLDNCFYNVDFIINQNVTANNYKYKCNDKTQLFLGTGYVMLRQEFRNSQPNKIKEEIKDVLITMGGADPSNFTLKLLKYIKNLDYNFHVVIGPAFSKINEIEEEIKNNDNVKLYFNANMLEIMKSSDIAIAAAGSTLYELGALGVPTLGVILADNQQAVAGEMHKNGCIINIGWHDKVEKNDILEALNIINDFKTREEMSTNAIKQINKNGVEKLCSKIEKIL
;
A
#
# COMPACT_ATOMS: atom_id res chain seq x y z
N MET A 1 3.60 30.79 -14.98
CA MET A 1 4.65 30.49 -15.97
C MET A 1 4.49 29.02 -16.35
N GLY A 2 4.00 28.77 -17.57
CA GLY A 2 3.73 27.43 -18.05
C GLY A 2 5.02 26.70 -18.34
N ILE A 3 5.18 25.55 -17.70
CA ILE A 3 6.23 24.59 -18.07
C ILE A 3 5.77 23.94 -19.37
N HIS A 4 6.33 24.35 -20.49
CA HIS A 4 6.18 23.64 -21.75
C HIS A 4 6.71 22.21 -21.56
N LYS A 5 5.80 21.23 -21.46
CA LYS A 5 6.14 19.81 -21.61
C LYS A 5 6.75 19.64 -23.01
N ILE A 6 8.05 19.38 -23.06
CA ILE A 6 8.68 18.84 -24.29
C ILE A 6 8.10 17.44 -24.43
N VAL A 7 7.07 17.30 -25.26
CA VAL A 7 6.54 16.00 -25.67
C VAL A 7 7.66 15.33 -26.49
N ARG A 8 8.30 14.32 -25.89
CA ARG A 8 9.23 13.46 -26.65
C ARG A 8 8.41 12.72 -27.72
N ASN A 9 8.90 12.70 -28.96
CA ASN A 9 8.22 12.08 -30.11
C ASN A 9 7.89 10.56 -29.97
N ASN A 10 8.19 9.93 -28.80
CA ASN A 10 7.97 8.51 -28.52
C ASN A 10 7.35 8.28 -27.12
N ALA A 11 6.60 9.25 -26.58
CA ALA A 11 5.91 9.03 -25.30
C ALA A 11 4.71 8.09 -25.51
N MET A 12 4.70 6.96 -24.80
CA MET A 12 3.57 6.00 -24.80
C MET A 12 2.40 6.56 -23.99
N LYS A 13 1.18 6.25 -24.42
CA LYS A 13 -0.04 6.48 -23.64
C LYS A 13 -0.30 5.26 -22.75
N ILE A 14 -0.27 5.44 -21.44
CA ILE A 14 -0.47 4.35 -20.47
C ILE A 14 -1.75 4.61 -19.69
N ALA A 15 -2.69 3.68 -19.79
CA ALA A 15 -3.91 3.65 -18.98
C ALA A 15 -3.68 2.82 -17.71
N LEU A 16 -4.02 3.37 -16.54
CA LEU A 16 -4.03 2.67 -15.27
C LEU A 16 -5.48 2.34 -14.89
N ARG A 17 -5.89 1.07 -15.02
CA ARG A 17 -7.20 0.58 -14.61
C ARG A 17 -7.17 0.23 -13.13
N VAL A 18 -7.76 1.07 -12.31
CA VAL A 18 -7.72 0.90 -10.85
C VAL A 18 -8.91 1.58 -10.19
N ASP A 19 -9.39 0.99 -9.11
CA ASP A 19 -10.47 1.54 -8.29
C ASP A 19 -10.01 1.76 -6.85
N GLY A 20 -10.72 2.63 -6.15
CA GLY A 20 -10.53 2.89 -4.73
C GLY A 20 -11.71 3.65 -4.14
N GLY A 21 -12.05 3.34 -2.89
CA GLY A 21 -13.19 3.96 -2.21
C GLY A 21 -13.55 3.28 -0.90
N SER A 22 -14.79 3.46 -0.46
CA SER A 22 -15.22 3.00 0.86
C SER A 22 -15.26 1.47 1.02
N VAL A 23 -15.47 0.72 -0.07
CA VAL A 23 -15.59 -0.75 -0.03
C VAL A 23 -14.24 -1.43 -0.18
N MET A 24 -13.48 -1.07 -1.22
CA MET A 24 -12.20 -1.70 -1.56
C MET A 24 -10.98 -1.05 -0.89
N GLY A 25 -11.19 0.06 -0.19
CA GLY A 25 -10.11 0.85 0.40
C GLY A 25 -9.34 1.67 -0.63
N MET A 26 -8.25 2.30 -0.18
CA MET A 26 -7.44 3.23 -0.99
C MET A 26 -6.09 2.64 -1.42
N GLY A 27 -5.77 1.40 -1.01
CA GLY A 27 -4.44 0.81 -1.20
C GLY A 27 -3.99 0.73 -2.66
N HIS A 28 -4.88 0.29 -3.56
CA HIS A 28 -4.63 0.20 -5.00
C HIS A 28 -4.34 1.57 -5.61
N ILE A 29 -5.18 2.59 -5.31
CA ILE A 29 -4.96 3.97 -5.77
C ILE A 29 -3.61 4.50 -5.27
N MET A 30 -3.31 4.32 -3.99
CA MET A 30 -2.08 4.87 -3.42
C MET A 30 -0.81 4.27 -4.01
N ARG A 31 -0.77 2.94 -4.25
CA ARG A 31 0.39 2.30 -4.86
C ARG A 31 0.52 2.63 -6.35
N THR A 32 -0.58 2.67 -7.08
CA THR A 32 -0.55 3.03 -8.51
C THR A 32 -0.20 4.50 -8.74
N LEU A 33 -0.53 5.41 -7.82
CA LEU A 33 -0.08 6.80 -7.87
C LEU A 33 1.44 6.93 -7.78
N VAL A 34 2.11 6.07 -7.00
CA VAL A 34 3.58 6.04 -6.96
C VAL A 34 4.14 5.61 -8.31
N LEU A 35 3.60 4.54 -8.89
CA LEU A 35 3.99 4.05 -10.22
C LEU A 35 3.72 5.10 -11.31
N ALA A 36 2.52 5.71 -11.29
CA ALA A 36 2.10 6.73 -12.25
C ALA A 36 3.02 7.95 -12.25
N LYS A 37 3.35 8.47 -11.06
CA LYS A 37 4.25 9.64 -10.94
C LYS A 37 5.65 9.36 -11.49
N GLU A 38 6.12 8.14 -11.36
CA GLU A 38 7.43 7.75 -11.88
C GLU A 38 7.38 7.58 -13.41
N LEU A 39 6.42 6.82 -13.95
CA LEU A 39 6.24 6.61 -15.39
C LEU A 39 5.87 7.89 -16.15
N ALA A 40 5.17 8.84 -15.51
CA ALA A 40 4.78 10.13 -16.10
C ALA A 40 5.97 11.05 -16.40
N LYS A 41 7.18 10.73 -15.95
CA LYS A 41 8.40 11.47 -16.31
C LYS A 41 8.73 11.34 -17.80
N THR A 42 8.30 10.25 -18.43
CA THR A 42 8.64 9.91 -19.84
C THR A 42 7.41 9.60 -20.69
N ASN A 43 6.25 9.31 -20.10
CA ASN A 43 5.05 8.85 -20.76
C ASN A 43 3.84 9.74 -20.44
N VAL A 44 2.75 9.57 -21.20
CA VAL A 44 1.45 10.16 -20.90
C VAL A 44 0.62 9.15 -20.12
N LEU A 45 0.19 9.52 -18.93
CA LEU A 45 -0.60 8.63 -18.05
C LEU A 45 -1.96 9.24 -17.74
N PHE A 46 -2.95 8.35 -17.67
CA PHE A 46 -4.28 8.64 -17.19
C PHE A 46 -4.87 7.40 -16.49
N TYR A 47 -5.93 7.61 -15.74
CA TYR A 47 -6.60 6.55 -15.01
C TYR A 47 -7.92 6.17 -15.67
N VAL A 48 -8.28 4.89 -15.56
CA VAL A 48 -9.58 4.35 -15.92
C VAL A 48 -10.18 3.77 -14.66
N CYS A 49 -11.23 4.41 -14.14
CA CYS A 49 -11.90 4.02 -12.91
C CYS A 49 -13.35 3.64 -13.17
N LYS A 50 -13.87 2.70 -12.40
CA LYS A 50 -15.31 2.40 -12.41
C LYS A 50 -16.12 3.53 -11.79
N GLN A 51 -17.37 3.64 -12.25
CA GLN A 51 -18.41 4.44 -11.61
C GLN A 51 -19.70 3.61 -11.48
N ASP A 52 -20.44 3.88 -10.43
CA ASP A 52 -21.83 3.49 -10.24
C ASP A 52 -22.76 4.69 -10.55
N GLU A 53 -24.03 4.44 -10.84
CA GLU A 53 -25.01 5.50 -11.05
C GLU A 53 -26.13 5.47 -9.99
N PRO A 54 -26.26 6.56 -9.16
CA PRO A 54 -25.36 7.73 -9.10
C PRO A 54 -24.02 7.41 -8.47
N LEU A 55 -22.95 8.16 -8.83
CA LEU A 55 -21.60 7.98 -8.28
C LEU A 55 -21.60 8.11 -6.75
N THR A 56 -21.25 7.01 -6.06
CA THR A 56 -21.27 6.92 -4.60
C THR A 56 -19.87 6.90 -3.98
N GLN A 57 -19.83 6.81 -2.65
CA GLN A 57 -18.58 6.66 -1.89
C GLN A 57 -17.81 5.38 -2.24
N LYS A 58 -18.45 4.44 -2.95
CA LYS A 58 -17.82 3.22 -3.45
C LYS A 58 -16.59 3.54 -4.30
N TYR A 59 -16.64 4.59 -5.15
CA TYR A 59 -15.57 4.97 -6.07
C TYR A 59 -15.08 6.41 -5.94
N ILE A 60 -15.94 7.36 -5.48
CA ILE A 60 -15.66 8.79 -5.56
C ILE A 60 -14.37 9.21 -4.85
N ASN A 61 -14.01 8.55 -3.73
CA ASN A 61 -12.81 8.89 -2.97
C ASN A 61 -11.53 8.58 -3.76
N GLY A 62 -11.50 7.44 -4.46
CA GLY A 62 -10.39 7.06 -5.32
C GLY A 62 -10.26 8.01 -6.52
N ILE A 63 -11.36 8.26 -7.21
CA ILE A 63 -11.42 9.18 -8.35
C ILE A 63 -10.94 10.59 -7.94
N ASN A 64 -11.43 11.13 -6.84
CA ASN A 64 -11.03 12.44 -6.35
C ASN A 64 -9.55 12.49 -5.98
N LYS A 65 -9.03 11.44 -5.34
CA LYS A 65 -7.61 11.36 -5.00
C LYS A 65 -6.73 11.40 -6.25
N VAL A 66 -7.07 10.64 -7.28
CA VAL A 66 -6.34 10.63 -8.56
C VAL A 66 -6.35 12.02 -9.23
N LYS A 67 -7.54 12.67 -9.29
CA LYS A 67 -7.68 14.03 -9.83
C LYS A 67 -6.89 15.07 -9.05
N GLN A 68 -6.88 14.99 -7.73
CA GLN A 68 -6.09 15.86 -6.85
C GLN A 68 -4.59 15.73 -7.09
N GLU A 69 -4.12 14.54 -7.48
CA GLU A 69 -2.72 14.30 -7.82
C GLU A 69 -2.37 14.72 -9.27
N GLY A 70 -3.34 15.30 -10.00
CA GLY A 70 -3.14 15.92 -11.31
C GLY A 70 -3.26 14.96 -12.50
N PHE A 71 -3.81 13.77 -12.32
CA PHE A 71 -4.06 12.82 -13.41
C PHE A 71 -5.48 12.94 -13.96
N GLU A 72 -5.61 12.77 -15.26
CA GLU A 72 -6.90 12.61 -15.94
C GLU A 72 -7.55 11.28 -15.51
N VAL A 73 -8.89 11.25 -15.41
CA VAL A 73 -9.66 10.05 -15.11
C VAL A 73 -10.76 9.87 -16.15
N ILE A 74 -10.72 8.75 -16.83
CA ILE A 74 -11.81 8.24 -17.67
C ILE A 74 -12.69 7.36 -16.78
N LEU A 75 -14.00 7.60 -16.80
CA LEU A 75 -14.97 6.82 -16.03
C LEU A 75 -15.63 5.78 -16.96
N ILE A 76 -15.71 4.55 -16.47
CA ILE A 76 -16.37 3.43 -17.16
C ILE A 76 -17.45 2.84 -16.26
N ASP A 77 -18.49 2.28 -16.87
CA ASP A 77 -19.56 1.60 -16.16
C ASP A 77 -19.01 0.37 -15.40
N GLU A 78 -19.42 0.20 -14.12
CA GLU A 78 -18.99 -0.94 -13.31
C GLU A 78 -19.53 -2.27 -13.84
N ASP A 79 -20.68 -2.26 -14.52
CA ASP A 79 -21.35 -3.44 -15.06
C ASP A 79 -20.80 -3.83 -16.47
N ASP A 80 -20.11 -2.89 -17.18
CA ASP A 80 -19.51 -3.16 -18.50
C ASP A 80 -18.07 -2.65 -18.60
N VAL A 81 -17.21 -3.20 -17.78
CA VAL A 81 -15.77 -2.83 -17.73
C VAL A 81 -15.08 -3.07 -19.09
N ILE A 82 -15.38 -4.18 -19.75
CA ILE A 82 -14.74 -4.55 -21.03
C ILE A 82 -15.22 -3.63 -22.15
N GLY A 83 -16.52 -3.34 -22.22
CA GLY A 83 -17.06 -2.36 -23.18
C GLY A 83 -16.48 -0.98 -22.97
N GLY A 84 -16.39 -0.53 -21.71
CA GLY A 84 -15.75 0.74 -21.37
C GLY A 84 -14.27 0.79 -21.79
N LEU A 85 -13.50 -0.27 -21.52
CA LEU A 85 -12.09 -0.36 -21.91
C LEU A 85 -11.88 -0.38 -23.43
N SER A 86 -12.82 -0.92 -24.22
CA SER A 86 -12.75 -0.93 -25.68
C SER A 86 -12.78 0.45 -26.32
N LEU A 87 -13.23 1.47 -25.57
CA LEU A 87 -13.28 2.87 -26.00
C LEU A 87 -12.05 3.68 -25.55
N VAL A 88 -11.14 3.05 -24.82
CA VAL A 88 -9.93 3.70 -24.27
C VAL A 88 -8.79 3.63 -25.26
N GLU A 89 -8.30 4.78 -25.71
CA GLU A 89 -7.14 4.88 -26.58
C GLU A 89 -5.83 4.95 -25.78
N ALA A 90 -5.15 3.82 -25.61
CA ALA A 90 -3.84 3.71 -24.97
C ALA A 90 -2.96 2.66 -25.64
N ASP A 91 -1.66 2.82 -25.53
CA ASP A 91 -0.67 1.84 -26.02
C ASP A 91 -0.50 0.71 -25.01
N CYS A 92 -0.62 1.02 -23.72
CA CYS A 92 -0.46 0.07 -22.62
C CYS A 92 -1.60 0.22 -21.62
N LEU A 93 -2.14 -0.92 -21.16
CA LEU A 93 -3.04 -1.00 -20.01
C LEU A 93 -2.33 -1.68 -18.85
N ILE A 94 -2.27 -1.02 -17.68
CA ILE A 94 -1.83 -1.64 -16.42
C ILE A 94 -3.04 -1.73 -15.50
N THR A 95 -3.41 -2.94 -15.11
CA THR A 95 -4.58 -3.21 -14.25
C THR A 95 -4.15 -3.51 -12.83
N ASP A 96 -4.81 -2.89 -11.86
CA ASP A 96 -4.70 -3.14 -10.42
C ASP A 96 -6.10 -3.33 -9.83
N SER A 97 -6.58 -4.57 -9.82
CA SER A 97 -7.92 -4.92 -9.36
C SER A 97 -8.00 -6.40 -9.01
N TYR A 98 -8.78 -6.74 -7.99
CA TYR A 98 -9.11 -8.14 -7.68
C TYR A 98 -10.25 -8.68 -8.56
N GLU A 99 -11.02 -7.79 -9.20
CA GLU A 99 -12.14 -8.15 -10.05
C GLU A 99 -11.69 -8.38 -11.50
N VAL A 100 -10.79 -9.34 -11.70
CA VAL A 100 -10.26 -9.75 -12.99
C VAL A 100 -10.31 -11.26 -13.13
N SER A 101 -10.25 -11.75 -14.36
CA SER A 101 -10.30 -13.18 -14.70
C SER A 101 -9.39 -13.46 -15.89
N GLU A 102 -9.20 -14.72 -16.23
CA GLU A 102 -8.48 -15.12 -17.45
C GLU A 102 -9.16 -14.53 -18.71
N GLU A 103 -10.50 -14.46 -18.74
CA GLU A 103 -11.25 -13.83 -19.83
C GLU A 103 -10.94 -12.33 -19.94
N TYR A 104 -10.85 -11.63 -18.78
CA TYR A 104 -10.45 -10.23 -18.75
C TYR A 104 -9.05 -10.01 -19.36
N PHE A 105 -8.07 -10.85 -18.96
CA PHE A 105 -6.71 -10.75 -19.49
C PHE A 105 -6.66 -11.03 -21.00
N ASN A 106 -7.42 -12.01 -21.49
CA ASN A 106 -7.49 -12.31 -22.93
C ASN A 106 -8.08 -11.16 -23.71
N LYS A 107 -9.23 -10.61 -23.28
CA LYS A 107 -9.89 -9.48 -23.97
C LYS A 107 -9.04 -8.22 -23.97
N THR A 108 -8.43 -7.87 -22.84
CA THR A 108 -7.57 -6.68 -22.75
C THR A 108 -6.28 -6.84 -23.55
N LYS A 109 -5.74 -8.06 -23.65
CA LYS A 109 -4.58 -8.36 -24.49
C LYS A 109 -4.84 -8.12 -25.97
N ASP A 110 -6.07 -8.34 -26.44
CA ASP A 110 -6.48 -8.08 -27.84
C ASP A 110 -6.71 -6.58 -28.10
N MET A 111 -7.00 -5.77 -27.06
CA MET A 111 -7.30 -4.35 -27.18
C MET A 111 -6.04 -3.46 -27.15
N PHE A 112 -5.04 -3.83 -26.36
CA PHE A 112 -3.87 -2.99 -26.09
C PHE A 112 -2.58 -3.64 -26.57
N SER A 113 -1.66 -2.83 -27.11
CA SER A 113 -0.35 -3.32 -27.59
C SER A 113 0.47 -3.97 -26.48
N LYS A 114 0.34 -3.43 -25.26
CA LYS A 114 0.98 -3.96 -24.05
C LYS A 114 -0.02 -4.02 -22.90
N THR A 115 0.13 -5.05 -22.05
CA THR A 115 -0.70 -5.21 -20.87
C THR A 115 0.15 -5.59 -19.68
N GLY A 116 -0.18 -5.04 -18.52
CA GLY A 116 0.43 -5.36 -17.23
C GLY A 116 -0.62 -5.58 -16.13
N TYR A 117 -0.25 -6.37 -15.15
CA TYR A 117 -1.10 -6.65 -14.00
C TYR A 117 -0.34 -6.44 -12.70
N ILE A 118 -0.95 -5.74 -11.74
CA ILE A 118 -0.46 -5.60 -10.37
C ILE A 118 -1.26 -6.56 -9.50
N ASP A 119 -0.55 -7.50 -8.89
CA ASP A 119 -1.11 -8.59 -8.09
C ASP A 119 -0.66 -8.52 -6.62
N ASP A 120 -1.47 -9.12 -5.75
CA ASP A 120 -1.17 -9.30 -4.32
C ASP A 120 -1.31 -10.76 -3.88
N LEU A 121 -2.23 -11.51 -4.49
CA LEU A 121 -2.75 -12.75 -3.92
C LEU A 121 -2.50 -13.98 -4.80
N GLN A 122 -2.19 -13.80 -6.09
CA GLN A 122 -2.24 -14.84 -7.10
C GLN A 122 -3.64 -15.48 -7.22
N LEU A 123 -4.31 -15.22 -8.35
CA LEU A 123 -5.63 -15.77 -8.63
C LEU A 123 -5.57 -17.29 -8.84
N ASP A 124 -6.45 -18.02 -8.18
CA ASP A 124 -6.51 -19.47 -8.30
C ASP A 124 -6.83 -19.91 -9.73
N ASN A 125 -6.01 -20.84 -10.25
CA ASN A 125 -6.19 -21.46 -11.58
C ASN A 125 -6.33 -20.49 -12.76
N CYS A 126 -5.89 -19.23 -12.64
CA CYS A 126 -5.94 -18.22 -13.67
C CYS A 126 -4.67 -18.27 -14.55
N PHE A 127 -4.85 -18.19 -15.88
CA PHE A 127 -3.77 -17.93 -16.82
C PHE A 127 -3.67 -16.43 -17.07
N TYR A 128 -2.52 -15.84 -16.76
CA TYR A 128 -2.27 -14.40 -16.89
C TYR A 128 -1.74 -14.09 -18.30
N ASN A 129 -2.63 -13.78 -19.22
CA ASN A 129 -2.26 -13.38 -20.59
C ASN A 129 -1.88 -11.90 -20.63
N VAL A 130 -0.73 -11.55 -20.07
CA VAL A 130 -0.20 -10.19 -19.97
C VAL A 130 1.29 -10.16 -20.32
N ASP A 131 1.83 -8.97 -20.65
CA ASP A 131 3.25 -8.79 -20.94
C ASP A 131 4.10 -8.76 -19.69
N PHE A 132 3.55 -8.27 -18.56
CA PHE A 132 4.24 -8.26 -17.28
C PHE A 132 3.30 -8.35 -16.08
N ILE A 133 3.82 -8.91 -14.98
CA ILE A 133 3.15 -8.99 -13.68
C ILE A 133 4.03 -8.31 -12.65
N ILE A 134 3.41 -7.45 -11.82
CA ILE A 134 4.04 -6.76 -10.71
C ILE A 134 3.44 -7.31 -9.42
N ASN A 135 4.26 -7.85 -8.53
CA ASN A 135 3.85 -8.16 -7.16
C ASN A 135 4.97 -7.74 -6.22
N GLN A 136 4.77 -6.64 -5.52
CA GLN A 136 5.75 -6.04 -4.62
C GLN A 136 5.85 -6.72 -3.25
N ASN A 137 4.96 -7.68 -2.95
CA ASN A 137 4.90 -8.30 -1.64
C ASN A 137 6.13 -9.16 -1.35
N VAL A 138 6.55 -9.20 -0.10
CA VAL A 138 7.70 -9.99 0.36
C VAL A 138 7.56 -11.48 0.03
N THR A 139 6.33 -11.96 -0.10
CA THR A 139 5.98 -13.35 -0.42
C THR A 139 5.90 -13.63 -1.93
N ALA A 140 6.00 -12.63 -2.78
CA ALA A 140 5.71 -12.75 -4.21
C ALA A 140 6.55 -13.82 -4.94
N ASN A 141 7.78 -14.05 -4.50
CA ASN A 141 8.65 -15.08 -5.06
C ASN A 141 8.19 -16.53 -4.77
N ASN A 142 7.24 -16.71 -3.85
CA ASN A 142 6.66 -18.02 -3.55
C ASN A 142 5.52 -18.38 -4.52
N TYR A 143 5.02 -17.41 -5.29
CA TYR A 143 3.93 -17.59 -6.23
C TYR A 143 4.41 -18.18 -7.56
N LYS A 144 3.58 -19.04 -8.15
CA LYS A 144 3.84 -19.67 -9.45
C LYS A 144 2.78 -19.20 -10.45
N TYR A 145 3.08 -18.11 -11.13
CA TYR A 145 2.18 -17.54 -12.13
C TYR A 145 2.11 -18.44 -13.37
N LYS A 146 0.89 -18.83 -13.77
CA LYS A 146 0.63 -19.45 -15.07
C LYS A 146 0.51 -18.35 -16.10
N CYS A 147 1.54 -18.10 -16.88
CA CYS A 147 1.59 -17.02 -17.87
C CYS A 147 2.41 -17.44 -19.10
N ASN A 148 2.47 -16.58 -20.11
CA ASN A 148 3.29 -16.82 -21.30
C ASN A 148 4.79 -16.81 -20.95
N ASP A 149 5.61 -17.57 -21.68
CA ASP A 149 7.06 -17.63 -21.48
C ASP A 149 7.76 -16.26 -21.64
N LYS A 150 7.14 -15.32 -22.36
CA LYS A 150 7.64 -13.95 -22.57
C LYS A 150 7.19 -12.97 -21.52
N THR A 151 6.23 -13.34 -20.66
CA THR A 151 5.73 -12.47 -19.58
C THR A 151 6.85 -12.16 -18.59
N GLN A 152 7.09 -10.87 -18.35
CA GLN A 152 8.10 -10.44 -17.39
C GLN A 152 7.50 -10.42 -15.97
N LEU A 153 8.19 -11.03 -15.01
CA LEU A 153 7.76 -11.08 -13.61
C LEU A 153 8.60 -10.12 -12.75
N PHE A 154 7.97 -9.14 -12.13
CA PHE A 154 8.57 -8.18 -11.21
C PHE A 154 8.11 -8.47 -9.79
N LEU A 155 8.77 -9.41 -9.12
CA LEU A 155 8.35 -10.01 -7.87
C LEU A 155 9.20 -9.58 -6.69
N GLY A 156 8.54 -9.35 -5.55
CA GLY A 156 9.16 -9.08 -4.25
C GLY A 156 9.49 -7.60 -4.00
N THR A 157 10.01 -7.36 -2.81
CA THR A 157 10.33 -6.02 -2.28
C THR A 157 11.43 -5.28 -3.03
N GLY A 158 12.10 -5.96 -3.97
CA GLY A 158 13.00 -5.34 -4.94
C GLY A 158 12.30 -4.41 -5.93
N TYR A 159 10.95 -4.42 -5.99
CA TYR A 159 10.10 -3.61 -6.85
C TYR A 159 9.01 -2.85 -6.05
N VAL A 160 9.24 -2.64 -4.76
CA VAL A 160 8.27 -1.95 -3.91
C VAL A 160 8.03 -0.52 -4.38
N MET A 161 6.75 -0.13 -4.41
CA MET A 161 6.29 1.19 -4.81
C MET A 161 6.19 2.11 -3.59
N LEU A 162 7.34 2.60 -3.11
CA LEU A 162 7.42 3.56 -2.01
C LEU A 162 7.20 4.97 -2.51
N ARG A 163 6.43 5.77 -1.76
CA ARG A 163 6.27 7.20 -2.00
C ARG A 163 7.62 7.93 -1.93
N GLN A 164 7.78 8.98 -2.74
CA GLN A 164 9.04 9.69 -2.93
C GLN A 164 9.64 10.22 -1.62
N GLU A 165 8.81 10.70 -0.72
CA GLU A 165 9.26 11.20 0.58
C GLU A 165 9.97 10.13 1.42
N PHE A 166 9.51 8.87 1.38
CA PHE A 166 10.18 7.76 2.09
C PHE A 166 11.47 7.32 1.39
N ARG A 167 11.48 7.33 0.06
CA ARG A 167 12.67 6.98 -0.72
C ARG A 167 13.84 7.93 -0.43
N ASN A 168 13.55 9.22 -0.31
CA ASN A 168 14.55 10.28 -0.09
C ASN A 168 14.96 10.42 1.38
N SER A 169 14.27 9.78 2.30
CA SER A 169 14.54 9.91 3.73
C SER A 169 15.60 8.94 4.22
N GLN A 170 16.42 9.39 5.18
CA GLN A 170 17.35 8.51 5.88
C GLN A 170 16.60 7.67 6.91
N PRO A 171 17.04 6.45 7.23
CA PRO A 171 16.48 5.64 8.31
C PRO A 171 16.53 6.35 9.66
N ASN A 172 15.63 5.94 10.56
CA ASN A 172 15.63 6.41 11.93
C ASN A 172 16.84 5.85 12.70
N LYS A 173 17.32 6.62 13.65
CA LYS A 173 18.25 6.10 14.65
C LYS A 173 17.46 5.40 15.75
N ILE A 174 17.85 4.19 16.11
CA ILE A 174 17.23 3.48 17.23
C ILE A 174 17.69 4.15 18.53
N LYS A 175 16.72 4.53 19.38
CA LYS A 175 16.98 5.10 20.70
C LYS A 175 17.04 3.99 21.76
N GLU A 176 17.76 4.21 22.85
CA GLU A 176 17.83 3.24 23.95
C GLU A 176 16.47 3.02 24.62
N GLU A 177 15.72 4.11 24.82
CA GLU A 177 14.39 4.08 25.43
C GLU A 177 13.30 4.31 24.39
N ILE A 178 12.17 3.61 24.55
CA ILE A 178 10.95 3.85 23.80
C ILE A 178 10.14 4.92 24.53
N LYS A 179 9.80 6.01 23.83
CA LYS A 179 8.91 7.06 24.34
C LYS A 179 7.73 7.28 23.41
N ASP A 180 7.96 7.30 22.12
CA ASP A 180 6.98 7.67 21.10
C ASP A 180 6.55 6.43 20.29
N VAL A 181 5.27 6.07 20.41
CA VAL A 181 4.67 4.90 19.76
C VAL A 181 3.66 5.35 18.70
N LEU A 182 3.92 5.06 17.44
CA LEU A 182 2.96 5.25 16.37
C LEU A 182 1.90 4.14 16.38
N ILE A 183 0.63 4.52 16.24
CA ILE A 183 -0.48 3.58 15.99
C ILE A 183 -1.12 3.94 14.65
N THR A 184 -1.15 2.99 13.70
CA THR A 184 -1.76 3.21 12.38
C THR A 184 -2.39 1.92 11.83
N MET A 185 -3.70 1.95 11.61
CA MET A 185 -4.47 0.81 11.08
C MET A 185 -4.89 1.03 9.62
N GLY A 186 -4.17 1.91 8.90
CA GLY A 186 -4.46 2.24 7.52
C GLY A 186 -5.61 3.24 7.35
N GLY A 187 -6.30 3.18 6.20
CA GLY A 187 -7.29 4.19 5.83
C GLY A 187 -8.67 4.04 6.48
N ALA A 188 -9.04 2.86 6.95
CA ALA A 188 -10.43 2.57 7.33
C ALA A 188 -10.60 1.91 8.72
N ASP A 189 -9.69 1.06 9.17
CA ASP A 189 -9.83 0.24 10.39
C ASP A 189 -11.22 -0.39 10.58
N PRO A 190 -11.71 -1.23 9.65
CA PRO A 190 -13.07 -1.77 9.68
C PRO A 190 -13.33 -2.65 10.91
N SER A 191 -12.28 -3.20 11.51
CA SER A 191 -12.31 -4.00 12.73
C SER A 191 -12.40 -3.16 14.01
N ASN A 192 -12.23 -1.84 13.93
CA ASN A 192 -12.09 -0.92 15.07
C ASN A 192 -11.00 -1.36 16.05
N PHE A 193 -9.92 -1.94 15.51
CA PHE A 193 -8.82 -2.45 16.32
C PHE A 193 -8.08 -1.32 17.05
N THR A 194 -8.03 -0.12 16.48
CA THR A 194 -7.47 1.07 17.15
C THR A 194 -8.13 1.32 18.51
N LEU A 195 -9.48 1.27 18.57
CA LEU A 195 -10.21 1.45 19.81
C LEU A 195 -9.94 0.31 20.82
N LYS A 196 -9.92 -0.95 20.34
CA LYS A 196 -9.56 -2.13 21.15
C LYS A 196 -8.15 -1.99 21.72
N LEU A 197 -7.19 -1.61 20.89
CA LEU A 197 -5.79 -1.44 21.27
C LEU A 197 -5.63 -0.36 22.35
N LEU A 198 -6.24 0.83 22.15
CA LEU A 198 -6.17 1.93 23.11
C LEU A 198 -6.72 1.55 24.48
N LYS A 199 -7.80 0.76 24.56
CA LYS A 199 -8.30 0.22 25.84
C LYS A 199 -7.26 -0.60 26.60
N TYR A 200 -6.34 -1.23 25.89
CA TYR A 200 -5.31 -2.05 26.49
C TYR A 200 -4.07 -1.28 26.95
N ILE A 201 -3.67 -0.24 26.17
CA ILE A 201 -2.33 0.36 26.31
C ILE A 201 -2.31 1.84 26.71
N LYS A 202 -3.43 2.59 26.66
CA LYS A 202 -3.44 4.05 26.89
C LYS A 202 -2.86 4.49 28.24
N ASN A 203 -2.84 3.61 29.22
CA ASN A 203 -2.30 3.88 30.55
C ASN A 203 -0.82 3.47 30.73
N LEU A 204 -0.17 2.99 29.66
CA LEU A 204 1.26 2.72 29.70
C LEU A 204 2.03 4.05 29.59
N ASP A 205 3.26 4.04 30.08
CA ASP A 205 4.14 5.23 30.09
C ASP A 205 4.83 5.42 28.73
N TYR A 206 4.01 5.67 27.69
CA TYR A 206 4.44 6.03 26.35
C TYR A 206 3.60 7.20 25.82
N ASN A 207 4.14 7.96 24.87
CA ASN A 207 3.38 8.91 24.05
C ASN A 207 2.81 8.17 22.85
N PHE A 208 1.51 8.10 22.72
CA PHE A 208 0.85 7.43 21.60
C PHE A 208 0.44 8.43 20.53
N HIS A 209 0.96 8.24 19.32
CA HIS A 209 0.63 9.01 18.11
C HIS A 209 -0.31 8.19 17.25
N VAL A 210 -1.61 8.45 17.35
CA VAL A 210 -2.66 7.65 16.69
C VAL A 210 -3.09 8.32 15.39
N VAL A 211 -2.84 7.68 14.27
CA VAL A 211 -3.28 8.18 12.96
C VAL A 211 -4.69 7.69 12.66
N ILE A 212 -5.59 8.64 12.47
CA ILE A 212 -6.98 8.39 12.09
C ILE A 212 -7.11 8.48 10.59
N GLY A 213 -7.44 7.33 9.98
CA GLY A 213 -7.67 7.24 8.54
C GLY A 213 -8.97 7.91 8.09
N PRO A 214 -9.08 8.31 6.82
CA PRO A 214 -10.22 9.09 6.32
C PRO A 214 -11.56 8.33 6.33
N ALA A 215 -11.53 7.01 6.47
CA ALA A 215 -12.73 6.17 6.50
C ALA A 215 -12.97 5.47 7.84
N PHE A 216 -12.36 5.98 8.93
CA PHE A 216 -12.65 5.47 10.28
C PHE A 216 -14.09 5.80 10.66
N SER A 217 -14.81 4.82 11.22
CA SER A 217 -16.24 4.96 11.57
C SER A 217 -16.49 5.31 13.03
N LYS A 218 -15.55 5.01 13.95
CA LYS A 218 -15.73 5.13 15.40
C LYS A 218 -14.85 6.20 16.06
N ILE A 219 -14.69 7.34 15.41
CA ILE A 219 -13.83 8.43 15.89
C ILE A 219 -14.29 8.95 17.25
N ASN A 220 -15.60 9.19 17.42
CA ASN A 220 -16.15 9.69 18.69
C ASN A 220 -15.91 8.71 19.86
N GLU A 221 -15.98 7.39 19.60
CA GLU A 221 -15.69 6.38 20.63
C GLU A 221 -14.20 6.39 21.01
N ILE A 222 -13.31 6.63 20.04
CA ILE A 222 -11.87 6.76 20.29
C ILE A 222 -11.61 8.03 21.12
N GLU A 223 -12.19 9.17 20.75
CA GLU A 223 -12.03 10.44 21.48
C GLU A 223 -12.52 10.32 22.94
N GLU A 224 -13.67 9.70 23.17
CA GLU A 224 -14.18 9.49 24.53
C GLU A 224 -13.29 8.52 25.34
N GLU A 225 -12.74 7.47 24.70
CA GLU A 225 -11.84 6.50 25.36
C GLU A 225 -10.55 7.13 25.87
N ILE A 226 -10.04 8.15 25.18
CA ILE A 226 -8.76 8.80 25.51
C ILE A 226 -8.91 10.15 26.22
N LYS A 227 -10.13 10.59 26.50
CA LYS A 227 -10.48 11.93 27.01
C LYS A 227 -9.63 12.40 28.21
N ASN A 228 -9.21 11.47 29.06
CA ASN A 228 -8.39 11.75 30.24
C ASN A 228 -6.95 11.25 30.09
N ASN A 229 -6.47 11.03 28.88
CA ASN A 229 -5.15 10.49 28.58
C ASN A 229 -4.32 11.50 27.78
N ASP A 230 -3.61 12.39 28.46
CA ASP A 230 -2.77 13.43 27.81
C ASP A 230 -1.61 12.86 27.00
N ASN A 231 -1.28 11.59 27.21
CA ASN A 231 -0.24 10.86 26.49
C ASN A 231 -0.72 10.25 25.14
N VAL A 232 -2.00 10.44 24.76
CA VAL A 232 -2.55 9.96 23.48
C VAL A 232 -2.94 11.13 22.60
N LYS A 233 -2.35 11.23 21.42
CA LYS A 233 -2.63 12.29 20.45
C LYS A 233 -3.16 11.71 19.14
N LEU A 234 -4.32 12.22 18.69
CA LEU A 234 -4.91 11.86 17.40
C LEU A 234 -4.39 12.76 16.28
N TYR A 235 -4.13 12.18 15.13
CA TYR A 235 -3.67 12.86 13.93
C TYR A 235 -4.62 12.59 12.77
N PHE A 236 -5.29 13.64 12.31
CA PHE A 236 -6.12 13.64 11.12
C PHE A 236 -5.32 14.21 9.95
N ASN A 237 -5.46 13.63 8.76
CA ASN A 237 -4.68 14.04 7.58
C ASN A 237 -3.15 14.10 7.84
N ALA A 238 -2.66 13.09 8.53
CA ALA A 238 -1.29 13.03 9.04
C ALA A 238 -0.22 13.11 7.95
N ASN A 239 0.85 13.88 8.20
CA ASN A 239 2.10 13.70 7.47
C ASN A 239 2.77 12.42 7.99
N MET A 240 2.55 11.31 7.30
CA MET A 240 3.03 9.98 7.72
C MET A 240 4.55 9.95 7.88
N LEU A 241 5.30 10.61 7.00
CA LEU A 241 6.75 10.65 7.10
C LEU A 241 7.20 11.31 8.41
N GLU A 242 6.65 12.47 8.76
CA GLU A 242 7.03 13.18 9.98
C GLU A 242 6.73 12.38 11.24
N ILE A 243 5.53 11.76 11.30
CA ILE A 243 5.14 10.95 12.46
C ILE A 243 6.02 9.69 12.57
N MET A 244 6.23 8.98 11.46
CA MET A 244 7.11 7.80 11.44
C MET A 244 8.57 8.15 11.81
N LYS A 245 9.03 9.34 11.40
CA LYS A 245 10.39 9.83 11.74
C LYS A 245 10.54 10.19 13.22
N SER A 246 9.48 10.63 13.86
CA SER A 246 9.48 10.98 15.30
C SER A 246 9.23 9.79 16.21
N SER A 247 8.69 8.68 15.69
CA SER A 247 8.33 7.50 16.49
C SER A 247 9.52 6.56 16.70
N ASP A 248 9.58 5.96 17.89
CA ASP A 248 10.60 4.98 18.28
C ASP A 248 10.21 3.57 17.83
N ILE A 249 8.92 3.26 17.91
CA ILE A 249 8.32 2.02 17.43
C ILE A 249 6.94 2.31 16.78
N ALA A 250 6.40 1.32 16.07
CA ALA A 250 5.04 1.39 15.55
C ALA A 250 4.22 0.14 15.92
N ILE A 251 2.90 0.33 16.07
CA ILE A 251 1.89 -0.74 16.05
C ILE A 251 1.04 -0.48 14.81
N ALA A 252 1.13 -1.34 13.80
CA ALA A 252 0.58 -1.06 12.48
C ALA A 252 -0.13 -2.26 11.88
N ALA A 253 -1.16 -1.98 11.05
CA ALA A 253 -1.72 -2.99 10.18
C ALA A 253 -0.66 -3.56 9.22
N ALA A 254 -0.71 -4.88 8.98
CA ALA A 254 0.27 -5.59 8.16
C ALA A 254 0.07 -5.39 6.63
N GLY A 255 -0.30 -4.17 6.23
CA GLY A 255 -0.46 -3.73 4.84
C GLY A 255 0.79 -3.04 4.27
N SER A 256 0.60 -2.28 3.18
CA SER A 256 1.69 -1.57 2.48
C SER A 256 2.46 -0.57 3.36
N THR A 257 1.86 -0.07 4.43
CA THR A 257 2.51 0.80 5.41
C THR A 257 3.72 0.14 6.08
N LEU A 258 3.75 -1.21 6.18
CA LEU A 258 4.93 -1.92 6.68
C LEU A 258 6.18 -1.67 5.84
N TYR A 259 6.03 -1.47 4.53
CA TYR A 259 7.17 -1.18 3.65
C TYR A 259 7.72 0.24 3.88
N GLU A 260 6.84 1.20 4.19
CA GLU A 260 7.25 2.57 4.53
C GLU A 260 7.97 2.61 5.89
N LEU A 261 7.40 1.95 6.91
CA LEU A 261 8.03 1.77 8.22
C LEU A 261 9.38 1.04 8.10
N GLY A 262 9.41 -0.04 7.32
CA GLY A 262 10.63 -0.81 7.07
C GLY A 262 11.71 -0.01 6.34
N ALA A 263 11.34 0.82 5.36
CA ALA A 263 12.27 1.71 4.66
C ALA A 263 12.90 2.77 5.58
N LEU A 264 12.18 3.19 6.62
CA LEU A 264 12.67 4.08 7.66
C LEU A 264 13.36 3.33 8.81
N GLY A 265 13.29 2.01 8.84
CA GLY A 265 13.85 1.19 9.91
C GLY A 265 13.12 1.35 11.25
N VAL A 266 11.82 1.66 11.25
CA VAL A 266 10.99 1.77 12.46
C VAL A 266 10.61 0.38 12.93
N PRO A 267 11.06 -0.10 14.12
CA PRO A 267 10.68 -1.39 14.66
C PRO A 267 9.16 -1.45 14.83
N THR A 268 8.53 -2.52 14.35
CA THR A 268 7.06 -2.54 14.20
C THR A 268 6.44 -3.82 14.76
N LEU A 269 5.37 -3.64 15.53
CA LEU A 269 4.41 -4.68 15.88
C LEU A 269 3.34 -4.70 14.77
N GLY A 270 3.25 -5.78 14.02
CA GLY A 270 2.31 -5.93 12.91
C GLY A 270 1.05 -6.68 13.33
N VAL A 271 -0.13 -6.13 13.03
CA VAL A 271 -1.43 -6.79 13.24
C VAL A 271 -2.10 -7.10 11.91
N ILE A 272 -2.73 -8.27 11.80
CA ILE A 272 -3.43 -8.71 10.61
C ILE A 272 -4.89 -8.25 10.69
N LEU A 273 -5.32 -7.40 9.75
CA LEU A 273 -6.69 -6.89 9.67
C LEU A 273 -7.50 -7.52 8.53
N ALA A 274 -6.82 -8.15 7.56
CA ALA A 274 -7.43 -8.74 6.37
C ALA A 274 -6.60 -9.91 5.84
N ASP A 275 -7.24 -10.82 5.07
CA ASP A 275 -6.63 -12.07 4.59
C ASP A 275 -5.34 -11.84 3.77
N ASN A 276 -5.33 -10.82 2.91
CA ASN A 276 -4.17 -10.48 2.08
C ASN A 276 -2.94 -10.01 2.89
N GLN A 277 -3.11 -9.73 4.19
CA GLN A 277 -2.02 -9.30 5.08
C GLN A 277 -1.34 -10.49 5.78
N GLN A 278 -2.01 -11.63 5.88
CA GLN A 278 -1.54 -12.78 6.67
C GLN A 278 -0.17 -13.29 6.20
N ALA A 279 -0.04 -13.54 4.90
CA ALA A 279 1.20 -14.06 4.33
C ALA A 279 2.35 -13.05 4.46
N VAL A 280 2.06 -11.76 4.24
CA VAL A 280 3.04 -10.68 4.38
C VAL A 280 3.51 -10.55 5.83
N ALA A 281 2.59 -10.52 6.81
CA ALA A 281 2.93 -10.46 8.22
C ALA A 281 3.80 -11.64 8.68
N GLY A 282 3.45 -12.86 8.23
CA GLY A 282 4.20 -14.07 8.53
C GLY A 282 5.63 -14.04 7.97
N GLU A 283 5.80 -13.67 6.73
CA GLU A 283 7.13 -13.63 6.09
C GLU A 283 7.99 -12.48 6.63
N MET A 284 7.41 -11.29 6.87
CA MET A 284 8.15 -10.18 7.49
C MET A 284 8.59 -10.51 8.92
N HIS A 285 7.77 -11.25 9.68
CA HIS A 285 8.14 -11.75 11.02
C HIS A 285 9.27 -12.77 10.95
N LYS A 286 9.15 -13.77 10.08
CA LYS A 286 10.17 -14.79 9.86
C LYS A 286 11.52 -14.19 9.46
N ASN A 287 11.51 -13.10 8.68
CA ASN A 287 12.70 -12.36 8.27
C ASN A 287 13.21 -11.40 9.36
N GLY A 288 12.60 -11.39 10.54
CA GLY A 288 12.98 -10.52 11.66
C GLY A 288 12.76 -9.03 11.40
N CYS A 289 11.87 -8.66 10.48
CA CYS A 289 11.58 -7.26 10.15
C CYS A 289 10.51 -6.65 11.05
N ILE A 290 9.59 -7.48 11.56
CA ILE A 290 8.50 -7.09 12.46
C ILE A 290 8.28 -8.16 13.52
N ILE A 291 7.53 -7.83 14.58
CA ILE A 291 6.87 -8.82 15.44
C ILE A 291 5.41 -8.91 14.97
N ASN A 292 5.00 -10.07 14.46
CA ASN A 292 3.61 -10.32 14.09
C ASN A 292 2.81 -10.70 15.34
N ILE A 293 1.86 -9.86 15.75
CA ILE A 293 1.02 -10.09 16.92
C ILE A 293 -0.26 -10.87 16.61
N GLY A 294 -0.47 -11.23 15.34
CA GLY A 294 -1.60 -12.08 14.90
C GLY A 294 -2.81 -11.31 14.38
N TRP A 295 -3.95 -12.03 14.32
CA TRP A 295 -5.23 -11.52 13.83
C TRP A 295 -5.92 -10.61 14.85
N HIS A 296 -6.43 -9.45 14.40
CA HIS A 296 -7.07 -8.41 15.23
C HIS A 296 -8.18 -8.93 16.14
N ASP A 297 -8.93 -9.94 15.70
CA ASP A 297 -10.04 -10.55 16.46
C ASP A 297 -9.54 -11.52 17.55
N LYS A 298 -8.33 -12.07 17.38
CA LYS A 298 -7.72 -13.03 18.32
C LYS A 298 -6.71 -12.40 19.29
N VAL A 299 -6.18 -11.22 18.94
CA VAL A 299 -5.20 -10.51 19.77
C VAL A 299 -5.85 -10.03 21.06
N GLU A 300 -5.30 -10.43 22.19
CA GLU A 300 -5.73 -10.01 23.52
C GLU A 300 -4.70 -9.08 24.18
N LYS A 301 -5.05 -8.49 25.32
CA LYS A 301 -4.19 -7.53 26.03
C LYS A 301 -2.81 -8.12 26.34
N ASN A 302 -2.75 -9.37 26.77
CA ASN A 302 -1.49 -10.02 27.14
C ASN A 302 -0.56 -10.19 25.95
N ASP A 303 -1.10 -10.49 24.76
CA ASP A 303 -0.29 -10.62 23.52
C ASP A 303 0.40 -9.29 23.18
N ILE A 304 -0.33 -8.17 23.34
CA ILE A 304 0.22 -6.84 23.13
C ILE A 304 1.32 -6.52 24.15
N LEU A 305 1.07 -6.80 25.43
CA LEU A 305 2.03 -6.51 26.51
C LEU A 305 3.31 -7.36 26.34
N GLU A 306 3.17 -8.63 25.94
CA GLU A 306 4.31 -9.51 25.66
C GLU A 306 5.11 -8.98 24.48
N ALA A 307 4.45 -8.62 23.38
CA ALA A 307 5.10 -8.03 22.20
C ALA A 307 5.82 -6.71 22.53
N LEU A 308 5.19 -5.85 23.37
CA LEU A 308 5.82 -4.61 23.84
C LEU A 308 7.03 -4.91 24.73
N ASN A 309 6.99 -5.95 25.55
CA ASN A 309 8.14 -6.36 26.37
C ASN A 309 9.31 -6.87 25.50
N ILE A 310 9.02 -7.66 24.44
CA ILE A 310 10.04 -8.14 23.51
C ILE A 310 10.69 -6.96 22.76
N ILE A 311 9.86 -6.03 22.21
CA ILE A 311 10.38 -4.91 21.43
C ILE A 311 11.07 -3.84 22.33
N ASN A 312 10.89 -3.89 23.63
CA ASN A 312 11.57 -2.99 24.57
C ASN A 312 13.08 -3.27 24.65
N ASP A 313 13.54 -4.47 24.29
CA ASP A 313 14.97 -4.76 24.19
C ASP A 313 15.61 -3.96 23.06
N PHE A 314 16.65 -3.18 23.36
CA PHE A 314 17.33 -2.31 22.39
C PHE A 314 17.93 -3.10 21.23
N LYS A 315 18.58 -4.23 21.52
CA LYS A 315 19.21 -5.07 20.51
C LYS A 315 18.19 -5.67 19.54
N THR A 316 17.06 -6.11 20.04
CA THR A 316 15.92 -6.57 19.22
C THR A 316 15.48 -5.49 18.25
N ARG A 317 15.34 -4.24 18.70
CA ARG A 317 14.98 -3.11 17.80
C ARG A 317 16.05 -2.81 16.76
N GLU A 318 17.32 -2.87 17.09
CA GLU A 318 18.42 -2.68 16.13
C GLU A 318 18.42 -3.77 15.05
N GLU A 319 18.23 -5.03 15.46
CA GLU A 319 18.15 -6.17 14.54
C GLU A 319 16.93 -6.03 13.62
N MET A 320 15.75 -5.71 14.15
CA MET A 320 14.53 -5.50 13.37
C MET A 320 14.70 -4.36 12.36
N SER A 321 15.24 -3.23 12.79
CA SER A 321 15.52 -2.07 11.92
C SER A 321 16.46 -2.45 10.77
N THR A 322 17.56 -3.10 11.09
CA THR A 322 18.56 -3.54 10.10
C THR A 322 17.95 -4.50 9.07
N ASN A 323 17.19 -5.48 9.53
CA ASN A 323 16.53 -6.46 8.67
C ASN A 323 15.49 -5.79 7.76
N ALA A 324 14.67 -4.90 8.31
CA ALA A 324 13.65 -4.19 7.55
C ALA A 324 14.26 -3.28 6.47
N ILE A 325 15.30 -2.51 6.79
CA ILE A 325 16.02 -1.66 5.83
C ILE A 325 16.63 -2.50 4.70
N LYS A 326 17.23 -3.65 5.04
CA LYS A 326 17.80 -4.57 4.04
C LYS A 326 16.74 -5.22 3.15
N GLN A 327 15.56 -5.50 3.72
CA GLN A 327 14.44 -6.13 3.01
C GLN A 327 13.83 -5.19 1.96
N ILE A 328 13.78 -3.88 2.20
CA ILE A 328 13.04 -2.92 1.40
C ILE A 328 13.98 -2.14 0.47
N ASN A 329 13.80 -2.33 -0.84
CA ASN A 329 14.55 -1.55 -1.83
C ASN A 329 13.89 -0.17 -2.04
N LYS A 330 14.52 0.89 -1.54
CA LYS A 330 14.01 2.26 -1.68
C LYS A 330 13.90 2.71 -3.14
N ASN A 331 14.73 2.18 -4.05
CA ASN A 331 14.71 2.47 -5.48
C ASN A 331 13.86 1.46 -6.27
N GLY A 332 12.95 0.74 -5.59
CA GLY A 332 12.14 -0.31 -6.18
C GLY A 332 11.30 0.17 -7.35
N VAL A 333 10.64 1.32 -7.21
CA VAL A 333 9.78 1.87 -8.26
C VAL A 333 10.57 2.39 -9.46
N GLU A 334 11.74 3.03 -9.26
CA GLU A 334 12.60 3.45 -10.38
C GLU A 334 13.11 2.24 -11.17
N LYS A 335 13.54 1.19 -10.46
CA LYS A 335 13.94 -0.07 -11.07
C LYS A 335 12.79 -0.70 -11.84
N LEU A 336 11.59 -0.71 -11.26
CA LEU A 336 10.37 -1.23 -11.91
C LEU A 336 10.06 -0.46 -13.18
N CYS A 337 9.99 0.87 -13.12
CA CYS A 337 9.69 1.72 -14.29
C CYS A 337 10.72 1.55 -15.40
N SER A 338 12.02 1.52 -15.06
CA SER A 338 13.08 1.26 -16.06
C SER A 338 12.97 -0.11 -16.74
N LYS A 339 12.34 -1.10 -16.07
CA LYS A 339 12.07 -2.42 -16.68
C LYS A 339 10.82 -2.37 -17.55
N ILE A 340 9.75 -1.72 -17.09
CA ILE A 340 8.51 -1.53 -17.87
C ILE A 340 8.80 -0.77 -19.16
N GLU A 341 9.58 0.32 -19.12
CA GLU A 341 9.95 1.11 -20.29
C GLU A 341 10.70 0.32 -21.37
N LYS A 342 11.34 -0.79 -21.02
CA LYS A 342 11.98 -1.70 -21.99
C LYS A 342 10.99 -2.67 -22.66
N ILE A 343 9.80 -2.83 -22.06
CA ILE A 343 8.72 -3.67 -22.61
C ILE A 343 7.83 -2.82 -23.54
N LEU A 344 7.64 -1.55 -23.19
CA LEU A 344 6.88 -0.58 -23.98
C LEU A 344 7.61 -0.23 -25.27
#